data_8dcd8f3f3970a3bd631888501598ba39
#
_entry.id   8dcd8f3f3970a3bd631888501598ba39
#
_cell.length_a   1.000
_cell.length_b   1.000
_cell.length_c   1.000
_cell.angle_alpha   90.00
_cell.angle_beta   90.00
_cell.angle_gamma   90.00
#
_symmetry.space_group_name_H-M   'P 1'
#
loop_
_entity.id
_entity.type
_entity.pdbx_description
1 polymer ?
#
loop_
_entity_poly.entity_id
_entity_poly.type
_entity_poly.pdbx_seq_one_letter_code
_entity_poly.pdbx_strand_id
1 'polypeptide(L)'
;YPNARVFAFDKKYSMFAMSQLGGLHLDIGSVGSREAPAFAPLADLDNDFEWCCEYIEQLLVLQGETITPEMRESIFKALSDMRGSSRLSMTEFCAQVQDQRIKTAVGYYTINGRAGDLLDAESSSLSFADFTVFEIDQLMKRGDRDLVPVLSYLFRTIERRLDGNPSFILIDEGWIALKHPVFKDMLVEWLKELRKLNCLVLLATQALNEAIKSGILDVLMESCPTQVFLPNPKAGQFAKTYHQFGLNDKQIDLLKNAVRKRDYYVHQPTG
;
A
#
# COMPACT_ATOMS: atom_id res chain seq x y z
N TYR A 1 -4.29 -17.06 17.14
CA TYR A 1 -5.32 -16.05 17.44
C TYR A 1 -6.57 -16.38 16.64
N PRO A 2 -7.62 -16.93 17.24
CA PRO A 2 -8.90 -17.06 16.58
C PRO A 2 -9.40 -15.67 16.17
N ASN A 3 -9.98 -15.54 14.98
CA ASN A 3 -10.45 -14.29 14.38
C ASN A 3 -9.34 -13.30 13.96
N ALA A 4 -8.09 -13.72 13.87
CA ALA A 4 -7.04 -12.89 13.32
C ALA A 4 -7.22 -12.72 11.80
N ARG A 5 -7.04 -11.49 11.31
CA ARG A 5 -7.08 -11.18 9.87
C ARG A 5 -5.70 -10.91 9.33
N VAL A 6 -5.44 -11.38 8.13
CA VAL A 6 -4.17 -11.19 7.44
C VAL A 6 -4.43 -10.55 6.08
N PHE A 7 -3.77 -9.42 5.84
CA PHE A 7 -3.75 -8.72 4.57
C PHE A 7 -2.32 -8.75 4.03
N ALA A 8 -2.10 -9.50 2.96
CA ALA A 8 -0.76 -9.69 2.40
C ALA A 8 -0.64 -9.03 1.02
N PHE A 9 0.37 -8.19 0.84
CA PHE A 9 0.77 -7.66 -0.45
C PHE A 9 1.90 -8.51 -0.98
N ASP A 10 1.63 -9.25 -2.06
CA ASP A 10 2.52 -10.26 -2.63
C ASP A 10 2.96 -9.87 -4.03
N LYS A 11 4.08 -10.44 -4.44
CA LYS A 11 4.63 -10.29 -5.78
C LYS A 11 5.06 -11.63 -6.32
N LYS A 12 4.67 -11.91 -7.55
CA LYS A 12 5.01 -13.16 -8.25
C LYS A 12 4.41 -14.41 -7.62
N TYR A 13 3.23 -14.29 -7.04
CA TYR A 13 2.45 -15.41 -6.53
C TYR A 13 3.18 -16.24 -5.45
N SER A 14 4.05 -15.62 -4.65
CA SER A 14 4.82 -16.33 -3.61
C SER A 14 3.92 -16.87 -2.49
N MET A 15 2.80 -16.18 -2.23
CA MET A 15 1.81 -16.56 -1.21
C MET A 15 0.57 -17.26 -1.77
N PHE A 16 0.54 -17.60 -3.07
CA PHE A 16 -0.61 -18.24 -3.71
C PHE A 16 -1.01 -19.56 -3.02
N ALA A 17 -0.03 -20.39 -2.65
CA ALA A 17 -0.30 -21.64 -1.97
C ALA A 17 -0.98 -21.46 -0.61
N MET A 18 -0.66 -20.40 0.13
CA MET A 18 -1.28 -20.10 1.42
C MET A 18 -2.74 -19.68 1.26
N SER A 19 -3.06 -18.93 0.19
CA SER A 19 -4.45 -18.53 -0.09
C SER A 19 -5.35 -19.73 -0.41
N GLN A 20 -4.80 -20.80 -1.00
CA GLN A 20 -5.54 -22.05 -1.29
C GLN A 20 -5.92 -22.83 -0.02
N LEU A 21 -5.36 -22.52 1.13
CA LEU A 21 -5.69 -23.12 2.42
C LEU A 21 -6.88 -22.48 3.14
N GLY A 22 -7.73 -21.77 2.41
CA GLY A 22 -8.93 -21.10 2.93
C GLY A 22 -8.88 -19.57 2.87
N GLY A 23 -7.84 -19.03 2.25
CA GLY A 23 -7.72 -17.59 2.01
C GLY A 23 -8.29 -17.16 0.65
N LEU A 24 -8.21 -15.87 0.38
CA LEU A 24 -8.57 -15.24 -0.87
C LEU A 24 -7.33 -14.69 -1.55
N HIS A 25 -7.16 -14.97 -2.85
CA HIS A 25 -6.10 -14.38 -3.67
C HIS A 25 -6.71 -13.49 -4.74
N LEU A 26 -6.29 -12.23 -4.76
CA LEU A 26 -6.78 -11.20 -5.68
C LEU A 26 -5.63 -10.72 -6.56
N ASP A 27 -5.75 -10.93 -7.86
CA ASP A 27 -4.77 -10.44 -8.84
C ASP A 27 -5.11 -9.01 -9.25
N ILE A 28 -4.36 -8.05 -8.72
CA ILE A 28 -4.63 -6.63 -8.91
C ILE A 28 -3.93 -6.12 -10.17
N GLY A 29 -4.72 -5.50 -11.05
CA GLY A 29 -4.20 -4.86 -12.26
C GLY A 29 -4.06 -5.77 -13.48
N SER A 30 -4.54 -7.00 -13.41
CA SER A 30 -4.62 -7.91 -14.56
C SER A 30 -5.67 -7.42 -15.56
N VAL A 31 -5.23 -7.03 -16.74
CA VAL A 31 -6.10 -6.52 -17.80
C VAL A 31 -6.93 -7.65 -18.40
N GLY A 32 -8.26 -7.45 -18.48
CA GLY A 32 -9.17 -8.38 -19.13
C GLY A 32 -9.51 -9.65 -18.35
N SER A 33 -9.03 -9.80 -17.13
CA SER A 33 -9.48 -10.84 -16.21
C SER A 33 -10.85 -10.48 -15.65
N ARG A 34 -11.84 -11.38 -15.79
CA ARG A 34 -13.15 -11.21 -15.14
C ARG A 34 -13.09 -11.28 -13.61
N GLU A 35 -11.96 -11.73 -13.07
CA GLU A 35 -11.71 -11.92 -11.64
C GLU A 35 -10.89 -10.76 -11.05
N ALA A 36 -10.36 -9.85 -11.88
CA ALA A 36 -9.64 -8.69 -11.38
C ALA A 36 -10.61 -7.74 -10.68
N PRO A 37 -10.34 -7.34 -9.42
CA PRO A 37 -11.22 -6.43 -8.72
C PRO A 37 -11.21 -5.05 -9.37
N ALA A 38 -12.40 -4.46 -9.50
CA ALA A 38 -12.59 -3.07 -9.84
C ALA A 38 -12.89 -2.28 -8.57
N PHE A 39 -12.33 -1.09 -8.45
CA PHE A 39 -12.39 -0.28 -7.25
C PHE A 39 -13.29 0.94 -7.45
N ALA A 40 -13.99 1.31 -6.39
CA ALA A 40 -14.90 2.45 -6.36
C ALA A 40 -14.46 3.44 -5.26
N PRO A 41 -13.42 4.26 -5.48
CA PRO A 41 -12.87 5.14 -4.44
C PRO A 41 -13.89 6.17 -3.91
N LEU A 42 -14.85 6.58 -4.71
CA LEU A 42 -15.87 7.55 -4.32
C LEU A 42 -17.16 6.90 -3.78
N ALA A 43 -17.28 5.56 -3.75
CA ALA A 43 -18.52 4.89 -3.35
C ALA A 43 -18.98 5.21 -1.93
N ASP A 44 -18.06 5.60 -1.04
CA ASP A 44 -18.36 5.93 0.36
C ASP A 44 -18.21 7.44 0.65
N LEU A 45 -18.45 8.26 -0.36
CA LEU A 45 -18.28 9.72 -0.31
C LEU A 45 -19.02 10.37 0.88
N ASP A 46 -20.19 9.88 1.24
CA ASP A 46 -20.98 10.46 2.33
C ASP A 46 -20.36 10.26 3.70
N ASN A 47 -19.63 9.15 3.91
CA ASN A 47 -18.99 8.80 5.18
C ASN A 47 -17.50 9.13 5.22
N ASP A 48 -16.86 9.36 4.07
CA ASP A 48 -15.40 9.54 3.97
C ASP A 48 -15.03 10.72 3.06
N PHE A 49 -15.76 11.82 3.22
CA PHE A 49 -15.69 12.99 2.34
C PHE A 49 -14.28 13.61 2.25
N GLU A 50 -13.64 13.83 3.40
CA GLU A 50 -12.31 14.44 3.45
C GLU A 50 -11.28 13.56 2.73
N TRP A 51 -11.31 12.26 2.98
CA TRP A 51 -10.45 11.32 2.27
C TRP A 51 -10.70 11.34 0.75
N CYS A 52 -11.94 11.44 0.31
CA CYS A 52 -12.26 11.54 -1.11
C CYS A 52 -11.66 12.83 -1.74
N CYS A 53 -11.70 13.96 -1.01
CA CYS A 53 -11.06 15.20 -1.47
C CYS A 53 -9.54 15.02 -1.63
N GLU A 54 -8.88 14.50 -0.60
CA GLU A 54 -7.45 14.22 -0.59
C GLU A 54 -7.06 13.21 -1.68
N TYR A 55 -7.89 12.20 -1.89
CA TYR A 55 -7.66 11.20 -2.92
C TYR A 55 -7.68 11.82 -4.33
N ILE A 56 -8.64 12.70 -4.63
CA ILE A 56 -8.66 13.43 -5.91
C ILE A 56 -7.42 14.33 -6.05
N GLU A 57 -7.04 15.07 -5.00
CA GLU A 57 -5.80 15.87 -5.02
C GLU A 57 -4.58 15.00 -5.33
N GLN A 58 -4.48 13.82 -4.73
CA GLN A 58 -3.41 12.86 -5.01
C GLN A 58 -3.39 12.44 -6.49
N LEU A 59 -4.55 12.16 -7.09
CA LEU A 59 -4.65 11.82 -8.51
C LEU A 59 -4.13 12.94 -9.40
N LEU A 60 -4.45 14.20 -9.07
CA LEU A 60 -3.97 15.37 -9.81
C LEU A 60 -2.44 15.49 -9.75
N VAL A 61 -1.86 15.36 -8.55
CA VAL A 61 -0.40 15.40 -8.35
C VAL A 61 0.29 14.31 -9.18
N LEU A 62 -0.26 13.10 -9.22
CA LEU A 62 0.27 12.00 -10.04
C LEU A 62 0.20 12.27 -11.54
N GLN A 63 -0.70 13.13 -11.99
CA GLN A 63 -0.77 13.58 -13.38
C GLN A 63 0.12 14.80 -13.66
N GLY A 64 0.83 15.31 -12.63
CA GLY A 64 1.78 16.42 -12.75
C GLY A 64 1.18 17.79 -12.45
N GLU A 65 -0.03 17.87 -11.92
CA GLU A 65 -0.64 19.12 -11.49
C GLU A 65 -0.08 19.59 -10.14
N THR A 66 -0.01 20.89 -9.98
CA THR A 66 0.27 21.54 -8.69
C THR A 66 -1.05 22.02 -8.10
N ILE A 67 -1.41 21.54 -6.92
CA ILE A 67 -2.69 21.86 -6.29
C ILE A 67 -2.73 23.30 -5.85
N THR A 68 -3.71 24.04 -6.35
CA THR A 68 -3.98 25.43 -5.95
C THR A 68 -5.22 25.51 -5.04
N PRO A 69 -5.39 26.61 -4.28
CA PRO A 69 -6.59 26.81 -3.47
C PRO A 69 -7.89 26.72 -4.28
N GLU A 70 -7.88 27.27 -5.50
CA GLU A 70 -9.03 27.25 -6.40
C GLU A 70 -9.39 25.83 -6.86
N MET A 71 -8.37 24.99 -7.09
CA MET A 71 -8.58 23.57 -7.40
C MET A 71 -9.20 22.83 -6.22
N ARG A 72 -8.74 23.08 -4.99
CA ARG A 72 -9.35 22.50 -3.78
C ARG A 72 -10.81 22.87 -3.63
N GLU A 73 -11.14 24.15 -3.83
CA GLU A 73 -12.53 24.61 -3.79
C GLU A 73 -13.39 23.94 -4.86
N SER A 74 -12.85 23.79 -6.07
CA SER A 74 -13.54 23.12 -7.18
C SER A 74 -13.79 21.64 -6.90
N ILE A 75 -12.81 20.93 -6.31
CA ILE A 75 -12.92 19.53 -5.89
C ILE A 75 -13.98 19.41 -4.79
N PHE A 76 -13.86 20.21 -3.74
CA PHE A 76 -14.80 20.22 -2.62
C PHE A 76 -16.24 20.45 -3.08
N LYS A 77 -16.47 21.44 -3.96
CA LYS A 77 -17.78 21.72 -4.51
C LYS A 77 -18.33 20.56 -5.33
N ALA A 78 -17.54 20.04 -6.28
CA ALA A 78 -17.98 18.93 -7.13
C ALA A 78 -18.34 17.67 -6.31
N LEU A 79 -17.51 17.31 -5.32
CA LEU A 79 -17.81 16.18 -4.44
C LEU A 79 -19.02 16.46 -3.52
N SER A 80 -19.18 17.70 -3.04
CA SER A 80 -20.36 18.09 -2.25
C SER A 80 -21.65 17.95 -3.05
N ASP A 81 -21.61 18.38 -4.33
CA ASP A 81 -22.77 18.26 -5.24
C ASP A 81 -23.10 16.79 -5.60
N MET A 82 -22.14 15.88 -5.47
CA MET A 82 -22.34 14.45 -5.69
C MET A 82 -22.91 13.70 -4.47
N ARG A 83 -22.91 14.29 -3.28
CA ARG A 83 -23.45 13.65 -2.08
C ARG A 83 -24.90 13.23 -2.26
N GLY A 84 -25.24 12.03 -1.78
CA GLY A 84 -26.56 11.46 -1.94
C GLY A 84 -26.90 10.99 -3.37
N SER A 85 -25.96 11.09 -4.33
CA SER A 85 -26.13 10.56 -5.67
C SER A 85 -26.09 9.01 -5.65
N SER A 86 -26.89 8.40 -6.53
CA SER A 86 -26.84 6.95 -6.75
C SER A 86 -25.63 6.49 -7.55
N ARG A 87 -24.88 7.42 -8.15
CA ARG A 87 -23.69 7.14 -8.95
C ARG A 87 -22.50 7.94 -8.41
N LEU A 88 -21.51 7.24 -7.91
CA LEU A 88 -20.33 7.79 -7.29
C LEU A 88 -19.07 7.19 -7.94
N SER A 89 -18.74 7.67 -9.16
CA SER A 89 -17.58 7.21 -9.93
C SER A 89 -16.68 8.37 -10.35
N MET A 90 -15.46 8.07 -10.83
CA MET A 90 -14.56 9.09 -11.38
C MET A 90 -15.15 9.77 -12.62
N THR A 91 -15.90 9.04 -13.43
CA THR A 91 -16.62 9.58 -14.59
C THR A 91 -17.66 10.62 -14.16
N GLU A 92 -18.46 10.33 -13.13
CA GLU A 92 -19.44 11.28 -12.60
C GLU A 92 -18.76 12.51 -11.98
N PHE A 93 -17.70 12.32 -11.22
CA PHE A 93 -16.91 13.44 -10.70
C PHE A 93 -16.36 14.32 -11.83
N CYS A 94 -15.83 13.71 -12.88
CA CYS A 94 -15.31 14.43 -14.05
C CYS A 94 -16.40 15.21 -14.80
N ALA A 95 -17.66 14.73 -14.75
CA ALA A 95 -18.82 15.46 -15.32
C ALA A 95 -19.20 16.67 -14.46
N GLN A 96 -19.14 16.55 -13.13
CA GLN A 96 -19.53 17.61 -12.19
C GLN A 96 -18.51 18.74 -12.07
N VAL A 97 -17.23 18.42 -11.99
CA VAL A 97 -16.17 19.43 -11.82
C VAL A 97 -16.13 20.40 -13.02
N GLN A 98 -15.89 21.68 -12.78
CA GLN A 98 -15.87 22.69 -13.84
C GLN A 98 -14.45 23.01 -14.34
N ASP A 99 -13.44 22.88 -13.48
CA ASP A 99 -12.03 23.18 -13.84
C ASP A 99 -11.52 22.19 -14.89
N GLN A 100 -11.08 22.71 -16.05
CA GLN A 100 -10.63 21.89 -17.18
C GLN A 100 -9.33 21.14 -16.89
N ARG A 101 -8.45 21.66 -16.03
CA ARG A 101 -7.21 20.97 -15.66
C ARG A 101 -7.55 19.74 -14.83
N ILE A 102 -8.48 19.87 -13.87
CA ILE A 102 -8.98 18.75 -13.08
C ILE A 102 -9.63 17.71 -13.98
N LYS A 103 -10.50 18.13 -14.90
CA LYS A 103 -11.13 17.21 -15.90
C LYS A 103 -10.10 16.42 -16.68
N THR A 104 -9.07 17.11 -17.18
CA THR A 104 -8.02 16.49 -18.00
C THR A 104 -7.23 15.45 -17.20
N ALA A 105 -6.83 15.81 -15.97
CA ALA A 105 -6.05 14.93 -15.10
C ALA A 105 -6.87 13.73 -14.62
N VAL A 106 -8.09 13.94 -14.14
CA VAL A 106 -8.99 12.85 -13.67
C VAL A 106 -9.48 11.99 -14.82
N GLY A 107 -9.57 12.53 -16.04
CA GLY A 107 -9.94 11.78 -17.24
C GLY A 107 -9.12 10.51 -17.49
N TYR A 108 -7.89 10.45 -16.98
CA TYR A 108 -7.06 9.25 -17.00
C TYR A 108 -7.66 8.08 -16.21
N TYR A 109 -8.46 8.36 -15.18
CA TYR A 109 -9.06 7.41 -14.25
C TYR A 109 -10.54 7.14 -14.51
N THR A 110 -11.14 7.76 -15.55
CA THR A 110 -12.53 7.53 -15.96
C THR A 110 -12.65 6.32 -16.87
N ILE A 111 -13.88 5.88 -17.14
CA ILE A 111 -14.18 4.71 -17.98
C ILE A 111 -13.52 4.75 -19.36
N ASN A 112 -13.30 5.94 -19.91
CA ASN A 112 -12.62 6.13 -21.19
C ASN A 112 -11.10 6.33 -21.01
N GLY A 113 -10.60 6.40 -19.78
CA GLY A 113 -9.20 6.58 -19.45
C GLY A 113 -8.46 5.26 -19.28
N ARG A 114 -7.14 5.35 -19.20
CA ARG A 114 -6.25 4.17 -19.11
C ARG A 114 -6.44 3.36 -17.83
N ALA A 115 -6.78 4.01 -16.71
CA ALA A 115 -6.95 3.37 -15.41
C ALA A 115 -8.43 3.25 -14.98
N GLY A 116 -9.37 3.51 -15.89
CA GLY A 116 -10.80 3.40 -15.61
C GLY A 116 -11.23 1.96 -15.33
N ASP A 117 -10.55 0.99 -15.93
CA ASP A 117 -10.76 -0.44 -15.65
C ASP A 117 -10.49 -0.80 -14.18
N LEU A 118 -9.68 -0.02 -13.48
CA LEU A 118 -9.34 -0.21 -12.07
C LEU A 118 -10.18 0.66 -11.13
N LEU A 119 -10.39 1.94 -11.45
CA LEU A 119 -10.76 2.97 -10.47
C LEU A 119 -12.10 3.66 -10.74
N ASP A 120 -12.84 3.29 -11.79
CA ASP A 120 -14.10 3.95 -12.16
C ASP A 120 -15.35 3.09 -11.95
N ALA A 121 -15.30 2.14 -11.02
CA ALA A 121 -16.48 1.35 -10.68
C ALA A 121 -17.47 2.17 -9.83
N GLU A 122 -18.75 1.92 -9.98
CA GLU A 122 -19.82 2.48 -9.12
C GLU A 122 -19.88 1.78 -7.75
N SER A 123 -19.44 0.52 -7.70
CA SER A 123 -19.29 -0.26 -6.47
C SER A 123 -18.03 -1.10 -6.52
N SER A 124 -17.36 -1.22 -5.38
CA SER A 124 -16.16 -2.05 -5.30
C SER A 124 -16.52 -3.52 -5.34
N SER A 125 -15.86 -4.27 -6.22
CA SER A 125 -15.94 -5.75 -6.24
C SER A 125 -14.94 -6.41 -5.27
N LEU A 126 -14.24 -5.60 -4.45
CA LEU A 126 -13.26 -6.07 -3.50
C LEU A 126 -13.92 -6.88 -2.37
N SER A 127 -13.54 -8.14 -2.25
CA SER A 127 -13.95 -9.03 -1.18
C SER A 127 -12.76 -9.34 -0.26
N PHE A 128 -13.06 -9.81 0.96
CA PHE A 128 -12.06 -10.12 1.97
C PHE A 128 -12.38 -11.46 2.63
N ALA A 129 -11.33 -12.22 2.91
CA ALA A 129 -11.35 -13.39 3.79
C ALA A 129 -10.45 -13.11 5.01
N ASP A 130 -10.40 -14.04 5.97
CA ASP A 130 -9.50 -13.93 7.12
C ASP A 130 -8.03 -13.87 6.69
N PHE A 131 -7.69 -14.50 5.57
CA PHE A 131 -6.41 -14.38 4.90
C PHE A 131 -6.65 -13.90 3.45
N THR A 132 -6.29 -12.65 3.18
CA THR A 132 -6.44 -12.04 1.86
C THR A 132 -5.07 -11.66 1.29
N VAL A 133 -4.77 -12.14 0.10
CA VAL A 133 -3.54 -11.83 -0.65
C VAL A 133 -3.88 -10.91 -1.81
N PHE A 134 -3.19 -9.79 -1.90
CA PHE A 134 -3.20 -8.87 -3.04
C PHE A 134 -1.94 -9.10 -3.86
N GLU A 135 -2.07 -9.76 -5.00
CA GLU A 135 -0.97 -9.91 -5.97
C GLU A 135 -0.84 -8.62 -6.77
N ILE A 136 0.28 -7.91 -6.60
CA ILE A 136 0.49 -6.57 -7.17
C ILE A 136 1.51 -6.51 -8.31
N ASP A 137 2.06 -7.65 -8.77
CA ASP A 137 3.11 -7.66 -9.82
C ASP A 137 2.63 -7.02 -11.14
N GLN A 138 1.38 -7.29 -11.55
CA GLN A 138 0.82 -6.69 -12.76
C GLN A 138 0.54 -5.20 -12.57
N LEU A 139 -0.01 -4.81 -11.43
CA LEU A 139 -0.26 -3.41 -11.09
C LEU A 139 1.04 -2.59 -11.11
N MET A 140 2.13 -3.14 -10.57
CA MET A 140 3.44 -2.50 -10.59
C MET A 140 3.97 -2.22 -12.00
N LYS A 141 3.66 -3.09 -12.97
CA LYS A 141 4.07 -2.92 -14.37
C LYS A 141 3.32 -1.79 -15.08
N ARG A 142 2.16 -1.40 -14.54
CA ARG A 142 1.37 -0.28 -15.08
C ARG A 142 1.97 1.09 -14.74
N GLY A 143 2.83 1.15 -13.73
CA GLY A 143 3.54 2.36 -13.28
C GLY A 143 2.82 3.11 -12.17
N ASP A 144 3.48 4.16 -11.65
CA ASP A 144 3.07 4.85 -10.42
C ASP A 144 1.69 5.51 -10.51
N ARG A 145 1.29 5.96 -11.71
CA ARG A 145 -0.03 6.58 -11.93
C ARG A 145 -1.20 5.64 -11.68
N ASP A 146 -1.00 4.34 -11.84
CA ASP A 146 -2.00 3.30 -11.57
C ASP A 146 -1.75 2.67 -10.18
N LEU A 147 -0.49 2.40 -9.86
CA LEU A 147 -0.07 1.72 -8.62
C LEU A 147 -0.48 2.51 -7.37
N VAL A 148 -0.10 3.79 -7.31
CA VAL A 148 -0.29 4.61 -6.10
C VAL A 148 -1.76 4.79 -5.75
N PRO A 149 -2.65 5.16 -6.68
CA PRO A 149 -4.07 5.30 -6.36
C PRO A 149 -4.74 4.00 -5.88
N VAL A 150 -4.40 2.88 -6.53
CA VAL A 150 -4.95 1.58 -6.14
C VAL A 150 -4.48 1.18 -4.74
N LEU A 151 -3.20 1.35 -4.44
CA LEU A 151 -2.67 1.06 -3.11
C LEU A 151 -3.26 1.99 -2.04
N SER A 152 -3.41 3.30 -2.34
CA SER A 152 -4.07 4.25 -1.42
C SER A 152 -5.50 3.81 -1.09
N TYR A 153 -6.27 3.39 -2.09
CA TYR A 153 -7.61 2.86 -1.88
C TYR A 153 -7.63 1.56 -1.09
N LEU A 154 -6.75 0.60 -1.40
CA LEU A 154 -6.64 -0.66 -0.68
C LEU A 154 -6.29 -0.43 0.78
N PHE A 155 -5.34 0.45 1.06
CA PHE A 155 -4.93 0.77 2.42
C PHE A 155 -6.05 1.43 3.21
N ARG A 156 -6.76 2.40 2.62
CA ARG A 156 -7.93 3.00 3.25
C ARG A 156 -9.00 1.97 3.56
N THR A 157 -9.25 1.05 2.62
CA THR A 157 -10.23 -0.01 2.79
C THR A 157 -9.84 -1.00 3.89
N ILE A 158 -8.55 -1.34 4.00
CA ILE A 158 -8.04 -2.20 5.08
C ILE A 158 -8.16 -1.48 6.42
N GLU A 159 -7.70 -0.23 6.52
CA GLU A 159 -7.75 0.58 7.75
C GLU A 159 -9.17 0.64 8.34
N ARG A 160 -10.17 0.89 7.50
CA ARG A 160 -11.58 0.93 7.93
C ARG A 160 -12.15 -0.41 8.36
N ARG A 161 -11.45 -1.51 8.09
CA ARG A 161 -11.81 -2.86 8.55
C ARG A 161 -11.16 -3.25 9.86
N LEU A 162 -10.21 -2.47 10.34
CA LEU A 162 -9.54 -2.72 11.62
C LEU A 162 -10.46 -2.31 12.77
N ASP A 163 -11.00 -3.29 13.46
CA ASP A 163 -12.00 -3.14 14.52
C ASP A 163 -11.46 -3.49 15.92
N GLY A 164 -10.12 -3.56 16.06
CA GLY A 164 -9.44 -3.95 17.29
C GLY A 164 -9.17 -5.45 17.41
N ASN A 165 -9.71 -6.30 16.53
CA ASN A 165 -9.30 -7.69 16.45
C ASN A 165 -7.86 -7.79 15.94
N PRO A 166 -7.09 -8.82 16.39
CA PRO A 166 -5.71 -8.99 15.91
C PRO A 166 -5.65 -9.03 14.39
N SER A 167 -4.86 -8.15 13.83
CA SER A 167 -4.71 -8.04 12.37
C SER A 167 -3.23 -8.00 11.99
N PHE A 168 -2.90 -8.53 10.81
CA PHE A 168 -1.54 -8.56 10.30
C PHE A 168 -1.53 -8.00 8.89
N ILE A 169 -0.63 -7.06 8.63
CA ILE A 169 -0.34 -6.57 7.28
C ILE A 169 1.05 -7.05 6.91
N LEU A 170 1.12 -7.87 5.87
CA LEU A 170 2.36 -8.41 5.34
C LEU A 170 2.67 -7.69 4.03
N ILE A 171 3.82 -7.04 3.93
CA ILE A 171 4.27 -6.39 2.70
C ILE A 171 5.56 -7.07 2.26
N ASP A 172 5.44 -8.00 1.30
CA ASP A 172 6.60 -8.57 0.64
C ASP A 172 7.18 -7.57 -0.36
N GLU A 173 8.48 -7.51 -0.45
CA GLU A 173 9.16 -6.47 -1.24
C GLU A 173 8.80 -5.03 -0.75
N GLY A 174 8.76 -4.80 0.56
CA GLY A 174 8.35 -3.53 1.19
C GLY A 174 9.07 -2.27 0.69
N TRP A 175 10.23 -2.41 0.03
CA TRP A 175 10.96 -1.32 -0.63
C TRP A 175 10.16 -0.65 -1.76
N ILE A 176 9.17 -1.32 -2.33
CA ILE A 176 8.28 -0.76 -3.37
C ILE A 176 7.52 0.43 -2.81
N ALA A 177 6.99 0.25 -1.60
CA ALA A 177 6.33 1.29 -0.84
C ALA A 177 7.24 2.51 -0.59
N LEU A 178 8.55 2.26 -0.47
CA LEU A 178 9.54 3.27 -0.10
C LEU A 178 10.03 4.11 -1.29
N LYS A 179 9.73 3.72 -2.52
CA LYS A 179 10.18 4.45 -3.72
C LYS A 179 9.35 5.68 -4.03
N HIS A 180 8.04 5.61 -3.81
CA HIS A 180 7.13 6.71 -4.13
C HIS A 180 6.86 7.58 -2.89
N PRO A 181 7.02 8.92 -2.96
CA PRO A 181 6.86 9.80 -1.79
C PRO A 181 5.52 9.64 -1.09
N VAL A 182 4.42 9.65 -1.86
CA VAL A 182 3.05 9.52 -1.32
C VAL A 182 2.88 8.21 -0.54
N PHE A 183 3.36 7.10 -1.10
CA PHE A 183 3.28 5.81 -0.45
C PHE A 183 4.17 5.72 0.80
N LYS A 184 5.33 6.35 0.73
CA LYS A 184 6.25 6.46 1.86
C LYS A 184 5.61 7.18 3.04
N ASP A 185 4.98 8.33 2.79
CA ASP A 185 4.32 9.12 3.84
C ASP A 185 3.16 8.34 4.47
N MET A 186 2.36 7.67 3.66
CA MET A 186 1.28 6.80 4.11
C MET A 186 1.79 5.61 4.93
N LEU A 187 2.89 4.96 4.53
CA LEU A 187 3.50 3.88 5.31
C LEU A 187 4.02 4.38 6.65
N VAL A 188 4.64 5.56 6.69
CA VAL A 188 5.10 6.21 7.93
C VAL A 188 3.92 6.44 8.89
N GLU A 189 2.80 6.95 8.40
CA GLU A 189 1.59 7.14 9.18
C GLU A 189 1.04 5.80 9.69
N TRP A 190 0.94 4.82 8.84
CA TRP A 190 0.51 3.48 9.19
C TRP A 190 1.36 2.84 10.29
N LEU A 191 2.66 2.87 10.18
CA LEU A 191 3.56 2.32 11.18
C LEU A 191 3.34 2.95 12.56
N LYS A 192 2.92 4.22 12.63
CA LYS A 192 2.62 4.92 13.88
C LYS A 192 1.24 4.60 14.44
N GLU A 193 0.23 4.50 13.58
CA GLU A 193 -1.18 4.45 13.99
C GLU A 193 -1.73 3.02 14.12
N LEU A 194 -1.33 2.09 13.26
CA LEU A 194 -1.91 0.74 13.21
C LEU A 194 -1.71 -0.08 14.47
N ARG A 195 -0.65 0.20 15.23
CA ARG A 195 -0.45 -0.40 16.55
C ARG A 195 -1.61 -0.14 17.50
N LYS A 196 -2.23 1.05 17.44
CA LYS A 196 -3.39 1.42 18.27
C LYS A 196 -4.63 0.61 17.91
N LEU A 197 -4.70 0.09 16.68
CA LEU A 197 -5.78 -0.73 16.15
C LEU A 197 -5.51 -2.24 16.28
N ASN A 198 -4.54 -2.65 17.12
CA ASN A 198 -4.13 -4.05 17.30
C ASN A 198 -3.68 -4.71 15.98
N CYS A 199 -3.02 -3.94 15.12
CA CYS A 199 -2.53 -4.39 13.84
C CYS A 199 -0.99 -4.40 13.81
N LEU A 200 -0.41 -5.54 13.45
CA LEU A 200 1.03 -5.72 13.28
C LEU A 200 1.38 -5.59 11.81
N VAL A 201 2.38 -4.75 11.50
CA VAL A 201 2.93 -4.62 10.17
C VAL A 201 4.25 -5.39 10.08
N LEU A 202 4.35 -6.28 9.09
CA LEU A 202 5.56 -7.03 8.77
C LEU A 202 6.04 -6.61 7.39
N LEU A 203 7.22 -6.00 7.34
CA LEU A 203 7.89 -5.59 6.11
C LEU A 203 9.00 -6.58 5.78
N ALA A 204 8.95 -7.21 4.62
CA ALA A 204 10.03 -8.02 4.11
C ALA A 204 10.77 -7.30 2.98
N THR A 205 12.09 -7.46 2.93
CA THR A 205 12.92 -6.94 1.84
C THR A 205 14.16 -7.78 1.62
N GLN A 206 14.56 -7.90 0.38
CA GLN A 206 15.82 -8.54 -0.01
C GLN A 206 16.97 -7.52 -0.07
N ALA A 207 16.68 -6.23 -0.02
CA ALA A 207 17.65 -5.16 -0.27
C ALA A 207 17.66 -4.10 0.86
N LEU A 208 18.47 -4.33 1.91
CA LEU A 208 18.63 -3.38 3.03
C LEU A 208 19.01 -1.96 2.56
N ASN A 209 19.79 -1.85 1.48
CA ASN A 209 20.17 -0.56 0.91
C ASN A 209 18.97 0.26 0.39
N GLU A 210 17.88 -0.37 -0.02
CA GLU A 210 16.67 0.33 -0.45
C GLU A 210 16.00 1.04 0.75
N ALA A 211 15.94 0.37 1.89
CA ALA A 211 15.46 0.97 3.14
C ALA A 211 16.32 2.16 3.58
N ILE A 212 17.67 2.05 3.48
CA ILE A 212 18.58 3.15 3.79
C ILE A 212 18.33 4.35 2.85
N LYS A 213 18.22 4.11 1.55
CA LYS A 213 18.00 5.15 0.54
C LYS A 213 16.62 5.77 0.58
N SER A 214 15.66 5.14 1.22
CA SER A 214 14.27 5.62 1.31
C SER A 214 14.14 6.94 2.08
N GLY A 215 15.09 7.23 2.98
CA GLY A 215 15.04 8.40 3.86
C GLY A 215 14.10 8.25 5.06
N ILE A 216 13.56 7.05 5.32
CA ILE A 216 12.73 6.74 6.51
C ILE A 216 13.33 5.64 7.39
N LEU A 217 14.63 5.38 7.27
CA LEU A 217 15.29 4.33 8.06
C LEU A 217 15.05 4.51 9.56
N ASP A 218 15.15 5.73 10.06
CA ASP A 218 14.95 6.04 11.49
C ASP A 218 13.51 5.67 11.92
N VAL A 219 12.51 5.98 11.10
CA VAL A 219 11.11 5.61 11.37
C VAL A 219 10.92 4.09 11.36
N LEU A 220 11.56 3.40 10.42
CA LEU A 220 11.52 1.93 10.36
C LEU A 220 12.16 1.31 11.59
N MET A 221 13.33 1.82 12.02
CA MET A 221 14.03 1.34 13.21
C MET A 221 13.21 1.56 14.49
N GLU A 222 12.55 2.72 14.61
CA GLU A 222 11.72 3.06 15.77
C GLU A 222 10.41 2.26 15.79
N SER A 223 9.74 2.13 14.63
CA SER A 223 8.42 1.52 14.53
C SER A 223 8.46 -0.01 14.41
N CYS A 224 9.58 -0.57 13.93
CA CYS A 224 9.80 -2.01 13.76
C CYS A 224 10.92 -2.49 14.71
N PRO A 225 10.68 -2.56 16.02
CA PRO A 225 11.71 -2.90 17.00
C PRO A 225 12.21 -4.33 16.89
N THR A 226 11.41 -5.23 16.31
CA THR A 226 11.84 -6.60 16.03
C THR A 226 12.33 -6.70 14.59
N GLN A 227 13.56 -7.11 14.42
CA GLN A 227 14.18 -7.30 13.11
C GLN A 227 14.64 -8.74 12.97
N VAL A 228 14.37 -9.36 11.83
CA VAL A 228 14.78 -10.72 11.52
C VAL A 228 15.73 -10.71 10.33
N PHE A 229 16.98 -11.11 10.56
CA PHE A 229 18.00 -11.19 9.53
C PHE A 229 18.21 -12.64 9.09
N LEU A 230 18.24 -12.84 7.78
CA LEU A 230 18.50 -14.14 7.18
C LEU A 230 20.01 -14.35 6.96
N PRO A 231 20.49 -15.59 6.95
CA PRO A 231 21.90 -15.93 6.73
C PRO A 231 22.43 -15.32 5.42
N ASN A 232 23.56 -14.64 5.51
CA ASN A 232 24.22 -14.02 4.37
C ASN A 232 25.73 -14.30 4.44
N PRO A 233 26.29 -15.25 3.67
CA PRO A 233 27.72 -15.53 3.64
C PRO A 233 28.60 -14.33 3.26
N LYS A 234 28.01 -13.32 2.63
CA LYS A 234 28.67 -12.07 2.26
C LYS A 234 28.45 -10.94 3.28
N ALA A 235 27.88 -11.23 4.45
CA ALA A 235 27.52 -10.20 5.45
C ALA A 235 28.71 -9.28 5.80
N GLY A 236 29.91 -9.82 5.93
CA GLY A 236 31.13 -9.02 6.20
C GLY A 236 31.47 -8.00 5.11
N GLN A 237 31.12 -8.26 3.84
CA GLN A 237 31.31 -7.30 2.75
C GLN A 237 30.34 -6.12 2.83
N PHE A 238 29.22 -6.32 3.50
CA PHE A 238 28.16 -5.33 3.72
C PHE A 238 28.07 -4.86 5.17
N ALA A 239 29.14 -5.02 5.96
CA ALA A 239 29.17 -4.69 7.38
C ALA A 239 28.66 -3.26 7.66
N LYS A 240 29.07 -2.27 6.84
CA LYS A 240 28.62 -0.88 6.96
C LYS A 240 27.08 -0.76 6.86
N THR A 241 26.44 -1.53 6.01
CA THR A 241 24.97 -1.58 5.87
C THR A 241 24.35 -2.17 7.14
N TYR A 242 24.85 -3.29 7.62
CA TYR A 242 24.33 -3.93 8.85
C TYR A 242 24.51 -3.07 10.10
N HIS A 243 25.61 -2.32 10.19
CA HIS A 243 25.82 -1.35 11.29
C HIS A 243 24.74 -0.26 11.31
N GLN A 244 24.24 0.18 10.15
CA GLN A 244 23.15 1.16 10.09
C GLN A 244 21.82 0.58 10.60
N PHE A 245 21.67 -0.75 10.60
CA PHE A 245 20.56 -1.46 11.25
C PHE A 245 20.85 -1.86 12.71
N GLY A 246 21.91 -1.33 13.31
CA GLY A 246 22.24 -1.52 14.71
C GLY A 246 23.01 -2.81 15.04
N LEU A 247 23.43 -3.62 14.05
CA LEU A 247 24.20 -4.84 14.32
C LEU A 247 25.68 -4.50 14.57
N ASN A 248 26.29 -5.20 15.53
CA ASN A 248 27.72 -5.16 15.78
C ASN A 248 28.46 -6.26 14.98
N ASP A 249 29.83 -6.22 15.01
CA ASP A 249 30.67 -7.15 14.24
C ASP A 249 30.41 -8.63 14.59
N LYS A 250 30.18 -8.94 15.88
CA LYS A 250 29.88 -10.32 16.30
C LYS A 250 28.56 -10.82 15.72
N GLN A 251 27.54 -9.97 15.69
CA GLN A 251 26.23 -10.28 15.10
C GLN A 251 26.33 -10.48 13.58
N ILE A 252 27.16 -9.66 12.92
CA ILE A 252 27.44 -9.80 11.48
C ILE A 252 28.19 -11.12 11.21
N ASP A 253 29.12 -11.52 12.06
CA ASP A 253 29.79 -12.82 11.94
C ASP A 253 28.83 -14.01 12.16
N LEU A 254 27.87 -13.89 13.07
CA LEU A 254 26.80 -14.89 13.20
C LEU A 254 26.01 -15.04 11.89
N LEU A 255 25.60 -13.96 11.26
CA LEU A 255 24.89 -13.98 9.98
C LEU A 255 25.71 -14.60 8.85
N LYS A 256 27.02 -14.32 8.83
CA LYS A 256 27.96 -14.88 7.84
C LYS A 256 28.09 -16.38 7.93
N ASN A 257 28.11 -16.93 9.14
CA ASN A 257 28.34 -18.34 9.43
C ASN A 257 27.03 -19.14 9.58
N ALA A 258 25.88 -18.49 9.60
CA ALA A 258 24.57 -19.12 9.75
C ALA A 258 24.15 -19.95 8.52
N VAL A 259 23.40 -20.99 8.74
CA VAL A 259 22.93 -21.93 7.70
C VAL A 259 21.59 -21.45 7.13
N ARG A 260 21.54 -21.25 5.81
CA ARG A 260 20.32 -20.87 5.11
C ARG A 260 19.17 -21.85 5.34
N LYS A 261 17.95 -21.34 5.47
CA LYS A 261 16.71 -22.10 5.70
C LYS A 261 16.64 -22.83 7.03
N ARG A 262 17.64 -22.68 7.90
CA ARG A 262 17.68 -23.27 9.24
C ARG A 262 17.81 -22.21 10.33
N ASP A 263 18.75 -21.28 10.16
CA ASP A 263 19.08 -20.30 11.18
C ASP A 263 18.45 -18.95 10.82
N TYR A 264 17.95 -18.24 11.84
CA TYR A 264 17.38 -16.90 11.73
C TYR A 264 17.94 -16.06 12.89
N TYR A 265 18.43 -14.88 12.58
CA TYR A 265 18.93 -13.98 13.62
C TYR A 265 17.84 -12.96 13.95
N VAL A 266 17.31 -13.02 15.17
CA VAL A 266 16.30 -12.07 15.67
C VAL A 266 17.01 -11.02 16.50
N HIS A 267 16.87 -9.77 16.14
CA HIS A 267 17.40 -8.59 16.83
C HIS A 267 16.23 -7.80 17.43
N GLN A 268 16.32 -7.53 18.74
CA GLN A 268 15.34 -6.74 19.50
C GLN A 268 16.06 -5.80 20.47
N PRO A 269 15.45 -4.64 20.86
CA PRO A 269 16.07 -3.69 21.79
C PRO A 269 16.37 -4.27 23.17
N THR A 270 15.69 -5.32 23.55
CA THR A 270 15.86 -6.00 24.86
C THR A 270 16.91 -7.11 24.86
N GLY A 271 17.59 -7.33 23.75
CA GLY A 271 18.65 -8.35 23.59
C GLY A 271 18.19 -9.59 22.89
#